data_f7c290695d0b8c5546dabbc4668c51bb
#
_entry.id   f7c290695d0b8c5546dabbc4668c51bb
#
_cell.length_a   1.000
_cell.length_b   1.000
_cell.length_c   1.000
_cell.angle_alpha   90.00
_cell.angle_beta   90.00
_cell.angle_gamma   90.00
#
_symmetry.space_group_name_H-M   'P 1'
#
loop_
_entity.id
_entity.type
_entity.pdbx_description
1 polymer ?
#
loop_
_entity_poly.entity_id
_entity_poly.type
_entity_poly.pdbx_seq_one_letter_code
_entity_poly.pdbx_strand_id
1 'polypeptide(L)'
;MINHSINNNVFTQTECLDIIDFCIQHGKPFSYRPNEFWDCRRIHDEGFKEQIITSLMNNYKTGNFNLWFDFDDFNLRNFLISLTSYYDGRYLNLHKDIDSELTSVIVLSNGFEGGQFALSDSNRPDIHFNKMDDITTYDLKIGDMISFNGSKTYHGVLPVTNGTRYALNIWMDNINSDRLKRKVEKTLI
;
A
#
# COMPACT_ATOMS: atom_id res chain seq x y z
N MET A 1 -0.85 -20.33 -5.19
CA MET A 1 -0.35 -19.24 -6.08
C MET A 1 -1.04 -17.96 -5.67
N ILE A 2 -0.28 -16.91 -5.35
CA ILE A 2 -0.82 -15.62 -4.92
C ILE A 2 -1.38 -14.89 -6.15
N ASN A 3 -2.64 -14.47 -6.09
CA ASN A 3 -3.19 -13.58 -7.11
C ASN A 3 -2.70 -12.16 -6.83
N HIS A 4 -1.82 -11.65 -7.66
CA HIS A 4 -1.32 -10.29 -7.60
C HIS A 4 -1.05 -9.77 -9.02
N SER A 5 -0.93 -8.46 -9.15
CA SER A 5 -0.48 -7.80 -10.37
C SER A 5 0.64 -6.82 -10.06
N ILE A 6 1.60 -6.71 -10.98
CA ILE A 6 2.64 -5.68 -10.94
C ILE A 6 2.47 -4.82 -12.19
N ASN A 7 2.44 -3.51 -11.98
CA ASN A 7 2.32 -2.52 -13.03
C ASN A 7 3.48 -1.53 -12.87
N ASN A 8 4.24 -1.36 -13.94
CA ASN A 8 5.42 -0.51 -13.92
C ASN A 8 5.03 0.94 -14.29
N ASN A 9 5.69 1.90 -13.66
CA ASN A 9 5.57 3.33 -13.98
C ASN A 9 4.11 3.83 -13.97
N VAL A 10 3.32 3.45 -12.96
CA VAL A 10 1.95 3.97 -12.79
C VAL A 10 1.95 5.47 -12.46
N PHE A 11 3.06 5.96 -11.89
CA PHE A 11 3.38 7.37 -11.74
C PHE A 11 4.79 7.66 -12.27
N THR A 12 4.97 8.84 -12.84
CA THR A 12 6.29 9.39 -13.19
C THR A 12 7.07 9.73 -11.92
N GLN A 13 8.39 9.88 -12.03
CA GLN A 13 9.21 10.30 -10.91
C GLN A 13 8.78 11.66 -10.33
N THR A 14 8.37 12.61 -11.17
CA THR A 14 7.87 13.91 -10.72
C THR A 14 6.60 13.76 -9.90
N GLU A 15 5.61 13.00 -10.41
CA GLU A 15 4.38 12.73 -9.66
C GLU A 15 4.65 12.03 -8.33
N CYS A 16 5.60 11.09 -8.29
CA CYS A 16 5.99 10.44 -7.04
C CYS A 16 6.53 11.42 -6.00
N LEU A 17 7.37 12.38 -6.41
CA LEU A 17 7.91 13.43 -5.53
C LEU A 17 6.80 14.37 -5.04
N ASP A 18 5.92 14.82 -5.93
CA ASP A 18 4.78 15.68 -5.60
C ASP A 18 3.84 14.98 -4.58
N ILE A 19 3.61 13.67 -4.75
CA ILE A 19 2.83 12.86 -3.81
C ILE A 19 3.50 12.80 -2.43
N ILE A 20 4.82 12.58 -2.36
CA ILE A 20 5.57 12.57 -1.10
C ILE A 20 5.42 13.92 -0.40
N ASP A 21 5.68 15.01 -1.10
CA ASP A 21 5.63 16.37 -0.55
C ASP A 21 4.24 16.70 -0.02
N PHE A 22 3.20 16.42 -0.80
CA PHE A 22 1.81 16.60 -0.36
C PHE A 22 1.52 15.79 0.92
N CYS A 23 1.89 14.52 0.94
CA CYS A 23 1.61 13.65 2.09
C CYS A 23 2.38 14.07 3.35
N ILE A 24 3.59 14.58 3.21
CA ILE A 24 4.39 15.09 4.34
C ILE A 24 3.74 16.36 4.92
N GLN A 25 3.25 17.25 4.07
CA GLN A 25 2.67 18.53 4.47
C GLN A 25 1.26 18.38 5.06
N HIS A 26 0.42 17.52 4.47
CA HIS A 26 -1.01 17.43 4.78
C HIS A 26 -1.42 16.13 5.47
N GLY A 27 -0.58 15.10 5.43
CA GLY A 27 -0.85 13.81 6.06
C GLY A 27 -0.76 13.90 7.58
N LYS A 28 -1.74 13.32 8.27
CA LYS A 28 -1.72 13.21 9.74
C LYS A 28 -0.89 12.00 10.16
N PRO A 29 0.06 12.16 11.09
CA PRO A 29 0.78 11.03 11.66
C PRO A 29 -0.20 10.00 12.18
N PHE A 30 0.01 8.75 11.80
CA PHE A 30 -0.78 7.63 12.25
C PHE A 30 0.17 6.58 12.81
N SER A 31 0.22 6.47 14.13
CA SER A 31 0.92 5.40 14.82
C SER A 31 -0.11 4.44 15.39
N TYR A 32 -0.16 3.24 14.85
CA TYR A 32 -1.01 2.19 15.40
C TYR A 32 -0.37 1.54 16.62
N ARG A 33 0.97 1.56 16.69
CA ARG A 33 1.77 1.03 17.82
C ARG A 33 3.07 1.81 17.97
N PRO A 34 3.43 2.26 19.17
CA PRO A 34 4.64 3.06 19.40
C PRO A 34 5.96 2.34 19.12
N ASN A 35 5.93 1.02 18.84
CA ASN A 35 7.10 0.18 18.59
C ASN A 35 7.15 -0.34 17.14
N GLU A 36 6.39 0.22 16.21
CA GLU A 36 6.46 -0.21 14.81
C GLU A 36 7.66 0.41 14.10
N PHE A 37 8.32 -0.42 13.28
CA PHE A 37 9.56 -0.11 12.59
C PHE A 37 9.34 0.68 11.28
N TRP A 38 8.32 1.56 11.24
CA TRP A 38 7.97 2.38 10.07
C TRP A 38 7.16 3.61 10.48
N ASP A 39 7.25 4.69 9.70
CA ASP A 39 6.42 5.87 9.88
C ASP A 39 5.27 5.86 8.89
N CYS A 40 4.08 6.25 9.34
CA CYS A 40 2.88 6.31 8.53
C CYS A 40 2.17 7.65 8.66
N ARG A 41 1.74 8.21 7.52
CA ARG A 41 0.90 9.40 7.46
C ARG A 41 -0.38 9.09 6.70
N ARG A 42 -1.52 9.16 7.38
CA ARG A 42 -2.83 8.94 6.76
C ARG A 42 -3.32 10.21 6.07
N ILE A 43 -3.82 10.05 4.87
CA ILE A 43 -4.38 11.13 4.06
C ILE A 43 -5.88 11.19 4.26
N HIS A 44 -6.39 12.37 4.65
CA HIS A 44 -7.81 12.65 4.85
C HIS A 44 -8.37 13.63 3.82
N ASP A 45 -7.52 14.24 3.00
CA ASP A 45 -7.92 15.15 1.93
C ASP A 45 -8.62 14.37 0.81
N GLU A 46 -9.92 14.60 0.66
CA GLU A 46 -10.74 13.84 -0.31
C GLU A 46 -10.40 14.24 -1.75
N GLY A 47 -10.03 15.52 -2.01
CA GLY A 47 -9.65 15.98 -3.34
C GLY A 47 -8.37 15.31 -3.81
N PHE A 48 -7.37 15.19 -2.93
CA PHE A 48 -6.14 14.46 -3.24
C PHE A 48 -6.39 12.97 -3.48
N LYS A 49 -7.21 12.33 -2.63
CA LYS A 49 -7.58 10.93 -2.84
C LYS A 49 -8.26 10.73 -4.19
N GLU A 50 -9.22 11.60 -4.53
CA GLU A 50 -9.91 11.56 -5.80
C GLU A 50 -8.94 11.68 -6.98
N GLN A 51 -7.97 12.59 -6.90
CA GLN A 51 -6.94 12.77 -7.93
C GLN A 51 -6.11 11.49 -8.12
N ILE A 52 -5.59 10.90 -7.04
CA ILE A 52 -4.80 9.66 -7.08
C ILE A 52 -5.61 8.52 -7.70
N ILE A 53 -6.81 8.30 -7.20
CA ILE A 53 -7.66 7.19 -7.62
C ILE A 53 -8.11 7.37 -9.07
N THR A 54 -8.48 8.59 -9.48
CA THR A 54 -8.86 8.90 -10.88
C THR A 54 -7.69 8.65 -11.83
N SER A 55 -6.47 9.03 -11.47
CA SER A 55 -5.28 8.76 -12.26
C SER A 55 -5.07 7.25 -12.46
N LEU A 56 -5.15 6.46 -11.38
CA LEU A 56 -5.02 5.00 -11.45
C LEU A 56 -6.14 4.36 -12.28
N MET A 57 -7.38 4.81 -12.12
CA MET A 57 -8.52 4.32 -12.89
C MET A 57 -8.42 4.62 -14.37
N ASN A 58 -7.94 5.82 -14.75
CA ASN A 58 -7.74 6.16 -16.15
C ASN A 58 -6.67 5.26 -16.78
N ASN A 59 -5.58 5.00 -16.09
CA ASN A 59 -4.55 4.06 -16.54
C ASN A 59 -5.08 2.63 -16.70
N TYR A 60 -5.93 2.18 -15.79
CA TYR A 60 -6.60 0.89 -15.90
C TYR A 60 -7.55 0.83 -17.10
N LYS A 61 -8.45 1.81 -17.27
CA LYS A 61 -9.41 1.86 -18.38
C LYS A 61 -8.76 1.97 -19.76
N THR A 62 -7.59 2.59 -19.84
CA THR A 62 -6.81 2.68 -21.08
C THR A 62 -5.96 1.42 -21.35
N GLY A 63 -6.00 0.43 -20.47
CA GLY A 63 -5.22 -0.81 -20.61
C GLY A 63 -3.72 -0.63 -20.34
N ASN A 64 -3.30 0.50 -19.76
CA ASN A 64 -1.90 0.74 -19.42
C ASN A 64 -1.42 -0.15 -18.28
N PHE A 65 -2.34 -0.64 -17.43
CA PHE A 65 -2.03 -1.66 -16.43
C PHE A 65 -3.22 -2.57 -16.15
N ASN A 66 -2.93 -3.73 -15.58
CA ASN A 66 -3.90 -4.75 -15.25
C ASN A 66 -4.09 -4.80 -13.72
N LEU A 67 -5.34 -4.98 -13.31
CA LEU A 67 -5.66 -5.38 -11.96
C LEU A 67 -6.18 -6.81 -11.98
N TRP A 68 -5.97 -7.51 -10.89
CA TRP A 68 -6.40 -8.91 -10.77
C TRP A 68 -7.93 -9.06 -10.54
N PHE A 69 -8.68 -7.93 -10.44
CA PHE A 69 -10.14 -7.90 -10.31
C PHE A 69 -10.75 -6.70 -11.06
N ASP A 70 -12.06 -6.77 -11.31
CA ASP A 70 -12.81 -5.75 -12.05
C ASP A 70 -13.34 -4.65 -11.13
N PHE A 71 -13.33 -3.39 -11.60
CA PHE A 71 -13.64 -2.19 -10.82
C PHE A 71 -15.04 -1.61 -11.11
N ASP A 72 -15.98 -2.38 -11.61
CA ASP A 72 -17.26 -1.85 -12.09
C ASP A 72 -18.08 -1.06 -11.05
N ASP A 73 -17.82 -1.23 -9.75
CA ASP A 73 -18.56 -0.54 -8.66
C ASP A 73 -17.64 0.28 -7.73
N PHE A 74 -16.91 1.23 -8.30
CA PHE A 74 -15.97 2.05 -7.59
C PHE A 74 -16.63 3.14 -6.72
N ASN A 75 -16.48 3.06 -5.39
CA ASN A 75 -16.89 4.12 -4.45
C ASN A 75 -15.65 4.70 -3.74
N LEU A 76 -15.30 5.95 -4.01
CA LEU A 76 -14.16 6.67 -3.41
C LEU A 76 -14.12 6.63 -1.88
N ARG A 77 -15.26 6.51 -1.22
CA ARG A 77 -15.38 6.47 0.25
C ARG A 77 -14.79 5.19 0.86
N ASN A 78 -14.58 4.17 0.06
CA ASN A 78 -14.04 2.88 0.49
C ASN A 78 -12.51 2.83 0.46
N PHE A 79 -11.83 3.89 0.03
CA PHE A 79 -10.37 3.93 -0.04
C PHE A 79 -9.75 4.60 1.18
N LEU A 80 -8.73 3.94 1.72
CA LEU A 80 -7.79 4.55 2.64
C LEU A 80 -6.47 4.72 1.91
N ILE A 81 -5.86 5.89 2.04
CA ILE A 81 -4.55 6.19 1.46
C ILE A 81 -3.60 6.63 2.57
N SER A 82 -2.39 6.11 2.57
CA SER A 82 -1.33 6.59 3.45
C SER A 82 0.04 6.55 2.79
N LEU A 83 0.89 7.48 3.18
CA LEU A 83 2.32 7.44 2.94
C LEU A 83 2.99 6.65 4.07
N THR A 84 3.84 5.69 3.72
CA THR A 84 4.73 5.01 4.66
C THR A 84 6.19 5.31 4.32
N SER A 85 7.04 5.38 5.34
CA SER A 85 8.48 5.53 5.17
C SER A 85 9.25 4.53 6.03
N TYR A 86 10.30 3.96 5.44
CA TYR A 86 11.21 3.00 6.05
C TYR A 86 12.64 3.48 5.86
N TYR A 87 13.45 3.45 6.93
CA TYR A 87 14.85 3.87 6.95
C TYR A 87 15.58 3.18 8.12
N ASP A 88 16.90 3.24 8.14
CA ASP A 88 17.72 2.77 9.27
C ASP A 88 17.39 1.35 9.79
N GLY A 89 17.31 0.39 8.90
CA GLY A 89 16.98 -0.99 9.23
C GLY A 89 15.49 -1.24 9.48
N ARG A 90 14.62 -0.25 9.29
CA ARG A 90 13.17 -0.39 9.46
C ARG A 90 12.58 -1.33 8.43
N TYR A 91 11.57 -2.06 8.84
CA TYR A 91 10.90 -3.08 8.03
C TYR A 91 9.44 -3.22 8.47
N LEU A 92 8.67 -4.01 7.74
CA LEU A 92 7.32 -4.39 8.12
C LEU A 92 7.19 -5.90 8.06
N ASN A 93 6.93 -6.52 9.21
CA ASN A 93 6.70 -7.95 9.31
C ASN A 93 5.59 -8.44 8.39
N LEU A 94 5.64 -9.71 8.00
CA LEU A 94 4.54 -10.32 7.24
C LEU A 94 3.25 -10.27 8.07
N HIS A 95 2.22 -9.71 7.47
CA HIS A 95 0.90 -9.57 8.06
C HIS A 95 -0.18 -9.66 6.98
N LYS A 96 -1.42 -9.68 7.39
CA LYS A 96 -2.60 -9.51 6.53
C LYS A 96 -3.32 -8.24 6.92
N ASP A 97 -3.83 -7.52 5.94
CA ASP A 97 -4.70 -6.37 6.19
C ASP A 97 -6.07 -6.83 6.69
N ILE A 98 -6.65 -6.06 7.60
CA ILE A 98 -8.00 -6.34 8.09
C ILE A 98 -9.00 -5.80 7.06
N ASP A 99 -9.84 -6.69 6.52
CA ASP A 99 -10.96 -6.38 5.63
C ASP A 99 -10.58 -5.72 4.28
N SER A 100 -9.29 -5.70 3.89
CA SER A 100 -8.90 -5.13 2.60
C SER A 100 -9.02 -6.15 1.48
N GLU A 101 -9.97 -5.93 0.57
CA GLU A 101 -10.11 -6.74 -0.65
C GLU A 101 -9.04 -6.42 -1.67
N LEU A 102 -8.62 -5.17 -1.73
CA LEU A 102 -7.49 -4.71 -2.51
C LEU A 102 -6.53 -3.93 -1.63
N THR A 103 -5.28 -4.32 -1.67
CA THR A 103 -4.14 -3.51 -1.24
C THR A 103 -3.26 -3.23 -2.44
N SER A 104 -2.98 -1.96 -2.68
CA SER A 104 -2.00 -1.51 -3.68
C SER A 104 -0.89 -0.75 -2.99
N VAL A 105 0.35 -1.09 -3.33
CA VAL A 105 1.56 -0.44 -2.81
C VAL A 105 2.34 0.11 -3.98
N ILE A 106 2.58 1.43 -3.98
CA ILE A 106 3.32 2.13 -5.02
C ILE A 106 4.61 2.67 -4.41
N VAL A 107 5.76 2.29 -4.96
CA VAL A 107 7.05 2.84 -4.53
C VAL A 107 7.21 4.24 -5.07
N LEU A 108 7.47 5.21 -4.19
CA LEU A 108 7.55 6.63 -4.55
C LEU A 108 8.98 7.19 -4.55
N SER A 109 9.97 6.45 -4.08
CA SER A 109 11.36 6.92 -3.98
C SER A 109 12.34 5.97 -4.66
N ASN A 110 13.53 6.49 -4.94
CA ASN A 110 14.72 5.75 -5.31
C ASN A 110 15.86 6.09 -4.32
N GLY A 111 17.07 5.55 -4.55
CA GLY A 111 18.23 5.88 -3.72
C GLY A 111 18.20 5.23 -2.33
N PHE A 112 17.48 4.11 -2.18
CA PHE A 112 17.51 3.26 -1.00
C PHE A 112 18.03 1.86 -1.36
N GLU A 113 18.54 1.13 -0.38
CA GLU A 113 18.96 -0.26 -0.47
C GLU A 113 18.14 -1.13 0.48
N GLY A 114 17.93 -2.40 0.12
CA GLY A 114 17.00 -3.27 0.84
C GLY A 114 15.55 -2.93 0.53
N GLY A 115 14.65 -3.16 1.48
CA GLY A 115 13.25 -2.72 1.39
C GLY A 115 12.42 -3.42 0.30
N GLN A 116 12.83 -4.61 -0.17
CA GLN A 116 12.05 -5.39 -1.12
C GLN A 116 10.66 -5.67 -0.54
N PHE A 117 9.66 -5.60 -1.38
CA PHE A 117 8.30 -6.00 -1.01
C PHE A 117 8.22 -7.54 -1.01
N ALA A 118 7.60 -8.11 0.00
CA ALA A 118 7.49 -9.55 0.18
C ALA A 118 6.04 -9.99 0.20
N LEU A 119 5.73 -11.09 -0.51
CA LEU A 119 4.48 -11.82 -0.45
C LEU A 119 4.73 -13.26 0.00
N SER A 120 3.78 -13.84 0.74
CA SER A 120 3.80 -15.28 1.06
C SER A 120 2.45 -15.91 0.80
N ASP A 121 2.45 -17.07 0.15
CA ASP A 121 1.29 -17.95 -0.03
C ASP A 121 1.21 -19.07 1.04
N SER A 122 2.14 -19.07 1.98
CA SER A 122 2.09 -19.94 3.15
C SER A 122 0.94 -19.57 4.07
N ASN A 123 0.23 -20.56 4.58
CA ASN A 123 -0.83 -20.35 5.57
C ASN A 123 -0.29 -19.92 6.94
N ARG A 124 1.00 -20.15 7.22
CA ARG A 124 1.69 -19.83 8.46
C ARG A 124 3.16 -19.50 8.18
N PRO A 125 3.45 -18.36 7.50
CA PRO A 125 4.83 -17.97 7.23
C PRO A 125 5.53 -17.58 8.53
N ASP A 126 6.86 -17.63 8.54
CA ASP A 126 7.64 -16.95 9.54
C ASP A 126 7.51 -15.43 9.31
N ILE A 127 6.74 -14.77 10.18
CA ILE A 127 6.43 -13.34 10.05
C ILE A 127 7.65 -12.43 10.21
N HIS A 128 8.73 -12.92 10.80
CA HIS A 128 9.95 -12.15 11.06
C HIS A 128 11.04 -12.34 10.00
N PHE A 129 10.71 -12.95 8.87
CA PHE A 129 11.65 -13.20 7.76
C PHE A 129 12.86 -14.08 8.11
N ASN A 130 12.81 -14.87 9.19
CA ASN A 130 13.89 -15.81 9.51
C ASN A 130 13.93 -17.00 8.54
N LYS A 131 12.81 -17.28 7.84
CA LYS A 131 12.67 -18.31 6.81
C LYS A 131 12.26 -17.66 5.49
N MET A 132 13.24 -17.46 4.62
CA MET A 132 13.02 -16.82 3.31
C MET A 132 12.35 -17.75 2.29
N ASP A 133 12.36 -19.08 2.52
CA ASP A 133 11.80 -20.07 1.58
C ASP A 133 10.29 -19.95 1.38
N ASP A 134 9.58 -19.34 2.34
CA ASP A 134 8.13 -19.15 2.33
C ASP A 134 7.69 -17.84 1.66
N ILE A 135 8.63 -17.06 1.13
CA ILE A 135 8.31 -15.73 0.58
C ILE A 135 8.85 -15.54 -0.84
N THR A 136 8.11 -14.73 -1.61
CA THR A 136 8.57 -14.18 -2.89
C THR A 136 8.83 -12.69 -2.71
N THR A 137 10.01 -12.22 -3.07
CA THR A 137 10.40 -10.81 -2.96
C THR A 137 10.33 -10.10 -4.30
N TYR A 138 9.96 -8.82 -4.27
CA TYR A 138 9.80 -7.97 -5.43
C TYR A 138 10.64 -6.70 -5.25
N ASP A 139 11.53 -6.46 -6.19
CA ASP A 139 12.37 -5.26 -6.24
C ASP A 139 11.69 -4.18 -7.09
N LEU A 140 10.65 -3.57 -6.52
CA LEU A 140 9.86 -2.54 -7.17
C LEU A 140 10.68 -1.24 -7.29
N LYS A 141 10.58 -0.59 -8.44
CA LYS A 141 11.22 0.69 -8.73
C LYS A 141 10.27 1.87 -8.45
N ILE A 142 10.81 3.08 -8.46
CA ILE A 142 9.99 4.29 -8.33
C ILE A 142 8.89 4.31 -9.39
N GLY A 143 7.66 4.57 -8.98
CA GLY A 143 6.47 4.54 -9.82
C GLY A 143 5.87 3.15 -10.04
N ASP A 144 6.51 2.06 -9.62
CA ASP A 144 5.94 0.72 -9.75
C ASP A 144 4.89 0.46 -8.66
N MET A 145 3.85 -0.27 -9.04
CA MET A 145 2.74 -0.68 -8.18
C MET A 145 2.62 -2.19 -8.12
N ILE A 146 2.45 -2.73 -6.94
CA ILE A 146 1.97 -4.10 -6.71
C ILE A 146 0.59 -4.07 -6.08
N SER A 147 -0.34 -4.88 -6.60
CA SER A 147 -1.71 -4.98 -6.11
C SER A 147 -2.08 -6.43 -5.83
N PHE A 148 -2.73 -6.68 -4.70
CA PHE A 148 -3.10 -8.03 -4.24
C PHE A 148 -4.28 -7.96 -3.26
N ASN A 149 -4.84 -9.14 -2.90
CA ASN A 149 -5.84 -9.21 -1.84
C ASN A 149 -5.18 -9.13 -0.46
N GLY A 150 -5.26 -7.96 0.19
CA GLY A 150 -4.58 -7.70 1.46
C GLY A 150 -5.06 -8.58 2.61
N SER A 151 -6.36 -8.91 2.66
CA SER A 151 -6.92 -9.73 3.74
C SER A 151 -6.60 -11.22 3.62
N LYS A 152 -6.21 -11.68 2.43
CA LYS A 152 -5.90 -13.09 2.18
C LYS A 152 -4.41 -13.37 2.07
N THR A 153 -3.61 -12.39 1.68
CA THR A 153 -2.19 -12.55 1.35
C THR A 153 -1.30 -12.01 2.45
N TYR A 154 -0.40 -12.82 2.98
CA TYR A 154 0.65 -12.32 3.86
C TYR A 154 1.62 -11.47 3.05
N HIS A 155 1.90 -10.27 3.56
CA HIS A 155 2.78 -9.32 2.89
C HIS A 155 3.57 -8.49 3.90
N GLY A 156 4.68 -7.93 3.44
CA GLY A 156 5.58 -7.14 4.28
C GLY A 156 6.65 -6.43 3.47
N VAL A 157 7.58 -5.80 4.18
CA VAL A 157 8.71 -5.08 3.61
C VAL A 157 9.97 -5.52 4.33
N LEU A 158 10.97 -5.99 3.61
CA LEU A 158 12.28 -6.34 4.14
C LEU A 158 13.00 -5.09 4.69
N PRO A 159 14.00 -5.23 5.57
CA PRO A 159 14.73 -4.10 6.11
C PRO A 159 15.32 -3.19 5.03
N VAL A 160 15.12 -1.87 5.18
CA VAL A 160 15.82 -0.85 4.41
C VAL A 160 17.16 -0.61 5.06
N THR A 161 18.25 -0.91 4.38
CA THR A 161 19.62 -0.88 4.93
C THR A 161 20.33 0.45 4.68
N ASN A 162 19.88 1.21 3.69
CA ASN A 162 20.41 2.53 3.36
C ASN A 162 19.35 3.39 2.70
N GLY A 163 19.38 4.71 2.94
CA GLY A 163 18.44 5.67 2.39
C GLY A 163 17.03 5.58 3.01
N THR A 164 16.05 6.16 2.31
CA THR A 164 14.65 6.17 2.75
C THR A 164 13.74 5.66 1.64
N ARG A 165 12.99 4.61 1.93
CA ARG A 165 11.96 4.06 1.05
C ARG A 165 10.62 4.69 1.41
N TYR A 166 10.04 5.47 0.50
CA TYR A 166 8.67 5.95 0.57
C TYR A 166 7.74 5.08 -0.28
N ALA A 167 6.56 4.79 0.26
CA ALA A 167 5.52 4.10 -0.48
C ALA A 167 4.14 4.68 -0.19
N LEU A 168 3.32 4.79 -1.24
CA LEU A 168 1.89 5.08 -1.12
C LEU A 168 1.15 3.76 -1.00
N ASN A 169 0.40 3.60 0.08
CA ASN A 169 -0.46 2.44 0.29
C ASN A 169 -1.91 2.87 0.11
N ILE A 170 -2.64 2.06 -0.65
CA ILE A 170 -4.05 2.26 -0.95
C ILE A 170 -4.76 0.97 -0.55
N TRP A 171 -5.72 1.08 0.36
CA TRP A 171 -6.58 -0.02 0.78
C TRP A 171 -8.01 0.24 0.33
N MET A 172 -8.61 -0.74 -0.30
CA MET A 172 -10.04 -0.79 -0.55
C MET A 172 -10.65 -1.79 0.41
N ASP A 173 -11.48 -1.29 1.31
CA ASP A 173 -12.20 -2.14 2.26
C ASP A 173 -13.39 -2.82 1.58
N ASN A 174 -13.74 -4.03 2.03
CA ASN A 174 -14.98 -4.69 1.65
C ASN A 174 -16.16 -3.80 2.05
N ILE A 175 -17.07 -3.52 1.09
CA ILE A 175 -18.28 -2.72 1.31
C ILE A 175 -19.16 -3.26 2.46
N ASN A 176 -19.07 -4.55 2.72
CA ASN A 176 -19.81 -5.24 3.79
C ASN A 176 -18.99 -5.37 5.08
N SER A 177 -17.79 -4.79 5.16
CA SER A 177 -16.94 -4.95 6.34
C SER A 177 -17.56 -4.29 7.58
N ASP A 178 -17.39 -4.91 8.74
CA ASP A 178 -17.82 -4.36 10.03
C ASP A 178 -17.12 -3.05 10.38
N ARG A 179 -15.98 -2.77 9.75
CA ARG A 179 -15.24 -1.53 9.89
C ARG A 179 -15.96 -0.35 9.24
N LEU A 180 -16.55 -0.54 8.05
CA LEU A 180 -17.38 0.45 7.38
C LEU A 180 -18.68 0.68 8.16
N LYS A 181 -19.35 -0.37 8.63
CA LYS A 181 -20.55 -0.27 9.47
C LYS A 181 -20.29 0.57 10.72
N ARG A 182 -19.20 0.29 11.47
CA ARG A 182 -18.80 1.05 12.66
C ARG A 182 -18.43 2.51 12.36
N LYS A 183 -17.95 2.82 11.15
CA LYS A 183 -17.61 4.19 10.75
C LYS A 183 -18.86 4.99 10.43
N VAL A 184 -19.84 4.40 9.76
CA VAL A 184 -21.14 5.00 9.46
C VAL A 184 -21.93 5.30 10.77
N GLU A 185 -21.95 4.36 11.71
CA GLU A 185 -22.60 4.53 13.01
C GLU A 185 -22.01 5.68 13.83
N LYS A 186 -20.69 5.90 13.78
CA LYS A 186 -20.01 7.00 14.49
C LYS A 186 -20.18 8.38 13.82
N THR A 187 -20.62 8.44 12.57
CA THR A 187 -20.81 9.70 11.82
C THR A 187 -22.26 10.19 11.95
N LEU A 188 -23.16 9.35 12.46
CA LEU A 188 -24.60 9.64 12.64
C LEU A 188 -24.94 10.05 14.09
N ILE A 189 -23.95 10.18 14.98
CA ILE A 189 -24.04 10.71 16.34
C ILE A 189 -23.26 12.03 16.41
#